data_3b88b7e03e6f0ae1f257cff8b60216e9
#
_entry.id   3b88b7e03e6f0ae1f257cff8b60216e9
#
_cell.length_a   1.000
_cell.length_b   1.000
_cell.length_c   1.000
_cell.angle_alpha   90.00
_cell.angle_beta   90.00
_cell.angle_gamma   90.00
#
_symmetry.space_group_name_H-M   'P 1'
#
loop_
_entity.id
_entity.type
_entity.pdbx_description
1 polymer ?
#
loop_
_entity_poly.entity_id
_entity_poly.type
_entity_poly.pdbx_seq_one_letter_code
_entity_poly.pdbx_strand_id
1 'polypeptide(L)'
;MTRPGGFSPYNNSVAYFDSAAIEFVLGFAMIMAGGNFALYYYMTHSGIKALINDLEFRVYICVLFIVTGMITWNIVHVNGFTLFEGFRYAFFQVASFGSTTGFVSYNYDEWPAFSKLLLALMYFTGACAGSTAGGIKICRFIVLVKTV
;
A
#
# COMPACT_ATOMS: atom_id res chain seq x y z
N MET A 1 -4.33 12.90 -15.86
CA MET A 1 -3.64 13.07 -14.56
C MET A 1 -4.47 12.37 -13.51
N THR A 2 -4.15 11.14 -13.19
CA THR A 2 -4.77 10.38 -12.09
C THR A 2 -4.12 10.83 -10.77
N ARG A 3 -4.75 11.79 -10.10
CA ARG A 3 -4.40 12.07 -8.69
C ARG A 3 -5.07 10.98 -7.84
N PRO A 4 -4.32 10.21 -7.04
CA PRO A 4 -4.92 9.34 -6.04
C PRO A 4 -5.50 10.23 -4.94
N GLY A 5 -6.74 10.62 -5.08
CA GLY A 5 -7.44 11.40 -4.08
C GLY A 5 -8.75 10.72 -3.78
N GLY A 6 -8.79 9.86 -2.77
CA GLY A 6 -9.84 8.97 -2.29
C GLY A 6 -11.29 9.47 -2.29
N PHE A 7 -11.73 10.12 -3.35
CA PHE A 7 -13.13 10.53 -3.50
C PHE A 7 -13.96 9.35 -4.01
N SER A 8 -14.80 8.82 -3.15
CA SER A 8 -15.82 7.84 -3.50
C SER A 8 -17.20 8.49 -3.53
N PRO A 9 -18.09 8.12 -4.48
CA PRO A 9 -19.48 8.58 -4.48
C PRO A 9 -20.32 7.96 -3.35
N TYR A 10 -19.80 6.94 -2.66
CA TYR A 10 -20.46 6.25 -1.55
C TYR A 10 -19.77 6.54 -0.22
N ASN A 11 -20.56 6.75 0.85
CA ASN A 11 -20.07 7.05 2.19
C ASN A 11 -19.16 5.93 2.76
N ASN A 12 -19.39 4.67 2.36
CA ASN A 12 -18.60 3.52 2.80
C ASN A 12 -17.43 3.20 1.83
N SER A 13 -17.12 4.08 0.88
CA SER A 13 -16.05 3.87 -0.09
C SER A 13 -16.17 2.52 -0.83
N VAL A 14 -15.12 1.72 -0.89
CA VAL A 14 -15.09 0.42 -1.57
C VAL A 14 -15.79 -0.68 -0.75
N ALA A 15 -15.97 -0.49 0.56
CA ALA A 15 -16.72 -1.42 1.41
C ALA A 15 -18.17 -1.66 0.95
N TYR A 16 -18.76 -0.74 0.16
CA TYR A 16 -20.08 -0.89 -0.41
C TYR A 16 -20.23 -2.10 -1.34
N PHE A 17 -19.16 -2.46 -2.06
CA PHE A 17 -19.22 -3.55 -3.04
C PHE A 17 -19.05 -4.95 -2.45
N ASP A 18 -18.53 -5.06 -1.22
CA ASP A 18 -18.24 -6.32 -0.50
C ASP A 18 -17.74 -7.48 -1.41
N SER A 19 -16.90 -7.15 -2.37
CA SER A 19 -16.36 -8.09 -3.34
C SER A 19 -14.85 -8.18 -3.21
N ALA A 20 -14.36 -9.36 -2.79
CA ALA A 20 -12.93 -9.63 -2.67
C ALA A 20 -12.19 -9.36 -3.99
N ALA A 21 -12.78 -9.70 -5.13
CA ALA A 21 -12.17 -9.49 -6.43
C ALA A 21 -11.94 -7.99 -6.73
N ILE A 22 -12.91 -7.14 -6.41
CA ILE A 22 -12.80 -5.69 -6.61
C ILE A 22 -11.69 -5.12 -5.71
N GLU A 23 -11.64 -5.54 -4.45
CA GLU A 23 -10.61 -5.07 -3.51
C GLU A 23 -9.21 -5.50 -3.93
N PHE A 24 -9.02 -6.75 -4.39
CA PHE A 24 -7.72 -7.19 -4.88
C PHE A 24 -7.29 -6.45 -6.15
N VAL A 25 -8.18 -6.23 -7.11
CA VAL A 25 -7.88 -5.48 -8.34
C VAL A 25 -7.53 -4.03 -8.02
N LEU A 26 -8.32 -3.37 -7.17
CA LEU A 26 -8.05 -1.99 -6.76
C LEU A 26 -6.77 -1.90 -5.92
N GLY A 27 -6.55 -2.82 -4.97
CA GLY A 27 -5.33 -2.87 -4.17
C GLY A 27 -4.08 -3.03 -5.03
N PHE A 28 -4.13 -3.92 -6.03
CA PHE A 28 -3.05 -4.08 -6.99
C PHE A 28 -2.82 -2.80 -7.83
N ALA A 29 -3.90 -2.18 -8.33
CA ALA A 29 -3.80 -0.92 -9.07
C ALA A 29 -3.19 0.21 -8.21
N MET A 30 -3.54 0.28 -6.91
CA MET A 30 -2.95 1.25 -5.99
C MET A 30 -1.46 1.00 -5.75
N ILE A 31 -1.05 -0.26 -5.59
CA ILE A 31 0.37 -0.63 -5.46
C ILE A 31 1.14 -0.23 -6.71
N MET A 32 0.59 -0.49 -7.90
CA MET A 32 1.19 -0.07 -9.15
C MET A 32 1.28 1.46 -9.27
N ALA A 33 0.26 2.19 -8.85
CA ALA A 33 0.27 3.66 -8.82
C ALA A 33 1.30 4.23 -7.82
N GLY A 34 1.56 3.52 -6.72
CA GLY A 34 2.60 3.85 -5.74
C GLY A 34 4.02 3.53 -6.22
N GLY A 35 4.17 2.74 -7.29
CA GLY A 35 5.45 2.44 -7.91
C GLY A 35 6.04 3.61 -8.71
N ASN A 36 7.29 3.48 -9.13
CA ASN A 36 7.98 4.49 -9.93
C ASN A 36 7.56 4.39 -11.41
N PHE A 37 6.87 5.41 -11.94
CA PHE A 37 6.42 5.43 -13.34
C PHE A 37 7.58 5.42 -14.34
N ALA A 38 8.73 5.97 -13.99
CA ALA A 38 9.92 5.89 -14.86
C ALA A 38 10.37 4.45 -15.06
N LEU A 39 10.28 3.61 -14.01
CA LEU A 39 10.58 2.17 -14.10
C LEU A 39 9.63 1.43 -15.04
N TYR A 40 8.35 1.79 -15.07
CA TYR A 40 7.39 1.19 -16.01
C TYR A 40 7.73 1.54 -17.45
N TYR A 41 8.21 2.76 -17.69
CA TYR A 41 8.71 3.14 -19.01
C TYR A 41 9.98 2.35 -19.39
N TYR A 42 10.92 2.19 -18.46
CA TYR A 42 12.11 1.37 -18.68
C TYR A 42 11.77 -0.11 -18.89
N MET A 43 10.72 -0.63 -18.24
CA MET A 43 10.26 -2.00 -18.44
C MET A 43 9.84 -2.28 -19.88
N THR A 44 9.25 -1.30 -20.58
CA THR A 44 8.86 -1.46 -22.00
C THR A 44 10.05 -1.58 -22.93
N HIS A 45 11.23 -1.03 -22.56
CA HIS A 45 12.46 -1.08 -23.36
C HIS A 45 13.47 -2.14 -22.91
N SER A 46 13.58 -2.41 -21.61
CA SER A 46 14.62 -3.28 -21.02
C SER A 46 14.07 -4.56 -20.39
N GLY A 47 12.75 -4.77 -20.42
CA GLY A 47 12.08 -5.95 -19.87
C GLY A 47 11.89 -5.91 -18.35
N ILE A 48 11.20 -6.93 -17.84
CA ILE A 48 10.79 -7.07 -16.42
C ILE A 48 12.01 -7.11 -15.45
N LYS A 49 13.18 -7.50 -15.93
CA LYS A 49 14.40 -7.55 -15.12
C LYS A 49 14.81 -6.17 -14.55
N ALA A 50 14.51 -5.09 -15.25
CA ALA A 50 14.78 -3.74 -14.78
C ALA A 50 13.97 -3.40 -13.51
N LEU A 51 12.70 -3.85 -13.44
CA LEU A 51 11.83 -3.64 -12.29
C LEU A 51 12.33 -4.40 -11.05
N ILE A 52 12.77 -5.64 -11.23
CA ILE A 52 13.23 -6.50 -10.14
C ILE A 52 14.60 -6.06 -9.60
N ASN A 53 15.44 -5.46 -10.43
CA ASN A 53 16.78 -5.00 -10.03
C ASN A 53 16.77 -3.63 -9.36
N ASP A 54 15.68 -2.89 -9.44
CA ASP A 54 15.58 -1.59 -8.78
C ASP A 54 15.44 -1.74 -7.27
N LEU A 55 16.41 -1.15 -6.54
CA LEU A 55 16.45 -1.22 -5.09
C LEU A 55 15.22 -0.55 -4.46
N GLU A 56 14.78 0.58 -5.00
CA GLU A 56 13.66 1.35 -4.47
C GLU A 56 12.35 0.55 -4.56
N PHE A 57 12.09 -0.06 -5.71
CA PHE A 57 10.89 -0.87 -5.92
C PHE A 57 10.89 -2.13 -5.04
N ARG A 58 12.05 -2.79 -4.89
CA ARG A 58 12.17 -3.96 -4.01
C ARG A 58 11.90 -3.61 -2.55
N VAL A 59 12.49 -2.52 -2.05
CA VAL A 59 12.25 -2.04 -0.68
C VAL A 59 10.78 -1.70 -0.48
N TYR A 60 10.17 -0.99 -1.44
CA TYR A 60 8.74 -0.65 -1.39
C TYR A 60 7.85 -1.88 -1.25
N ILE A 61 8.05 -2.88 -2.12
CA ILE A 61 7.27 -4.13 -2.09
C ILE A 61 7.53 -4.91 -0.80
N CYS A 62 8.78 -5.02 -0.35
CA CYS A 62 9.12 -5.67 0.93
C CYS A 62 8.41 -5.01 2.11
N VAL A 63 8.43 -3.70 2.20
CA VAL A 63 7.76 -2.96 3.29
C VAL A 63 6.25 -3.21 3.25
N LEU A 64 5.61 -3.15 2.07
CA LEU A 64 4.20 -3.45 1.92
C LEU A 64 3.85 -4.87 2.44
N PHE A 65 4.63 -5.88 2.04
CA PHE A 65 4.37 -7.26 2.48
C PHE A 65 4.59 -7.47 3.98
N ILE A 66 5.66 -6.90 4.53
CA ILE A 66 5.96 -7.00 5.98
C ILE A 66 4.83 -6.35 6.78
N VAL A 67 4.43 -5.13 6.44
CA VAL A 67 3.38 -4.41 7.16
C VAL A 67 2.03 -5.12 7.00
N THR A 68 1.69 -5.61 5.81
CA THR A 68 0.48 -6.41 5.59
C THR A 68 0.47 -7.66 6.47
N GLY A 69 1.58 -8.39 6.54
CA GLY A 69 1.72 -9.57 7.39
C GLY A 69 1.55 -9.25 8.88
N MET A 70 2.19 -8.18 9.37
CA MET A 70 2.09 -7.75 10.76
C MET A 70 0.65 -7.34 11.14
N ILE A 71 -0.02 -6.58 10.27
CA ILE A 71 -1.41 -6.17 10.48
C ILE A 71 -2.34 -7.37 10.44
N THR A 72 -2.18 -8.26 9.45
CA THR A 72 -2.98 -9.50 9.33
C THR A 72 -2.85 -10.33 10.61
N TRP A 73 -1.63 -10.57 11.06
CA TRP A 73 -1.38 -11.32 12.30
C TRP A 73 -2.08 -10.67 13.51
N ASN A 74 -1.95 -9.37 13.65
CA ASN A 74 -2.53 -8.64 14.77
C ASN A 74 -4.06 -8.67 14.75
N ILE A 75 -4.70 -8.47 13.58
CA ILE A 75 -6.16 -8.48 13.44
C ILE A 75 -6.73 -9.88 13.69
N VAL A 76 -6.09 -10.93 13.19
CA VAL A 76 -6.54 -12.32 13.39
C VAL A 76 -6.50 -12.67 14.88
N HIS A 77 -5.43 -12.28 15.60
CA HIS A 77 -5.31 -12.59 17.03
C HIS A 77 -6.22 -11.77 17.94
N VAL A 78 -6.46 -10.51 17.62
CA VAL A 78 -7.22 -9.60 18.51
C VAL A 78 -8.70 -9.58 18.17
N ASN A 79 -9.05 -9.52 16.90
CA ASN A 79 -10.44 -9.38 16.44
C ASN A 79 -11.07 -10.74 16.05
N GLY A 80 -10.29 -11.83 15.96
CA GLY A 80 -10.80 -13.16 15.65
C GLY A 80 -11.24 -13.35 14.19
N PHE A 81 -10.77 -12.51 13.26
CA PHE A 81 -11.04 -12.69 11.84
C PHE A 81 -10.38 -13.96 11.29
N THR A 82 -10.96 -14.53 10.22
CA THR A 82 -10.29 -15.60 9.49
C THR A 82 -9.00 -15.06 8.83
N LEU A 83 -8.01 -15.92 8.62
CA LEU A 83 -6.75 -15.53 7.98
C LEU A 83 -6.98 -14.86 6.62
N PHE A 84 -7.94 -15.34 5.85
CA PHE A 84 -8.26 -14.80 4.53
C PHE A 84 -8.87 -13.40 4.62
N GLU A 85 -9.83 -13.20 5.53
CA GLU A 85 -10.46 -11.88 5.75
C GLU A 85 -9.45 -10.88 6.29
N GLY A 86 -8.66 -11.29 7.29
CA GLY A 86 -7.61 -10.44 7.86
C GLY A 86 -6.58 -10.01 6.81
N PHE A 87 -6.14 -10.93 5.94
CA PHE A 87 -5.24 -10.62 4.84
C PHE A 87 -5.90 -9.70 3.80
N ARG A 88 -7.13 -9.96 3.40
CA ARG A 88 -7.89 -9.15 2.44
C ARG A 88 -7.97 -7.70 2.89
N TYR A 89 -8.44 -7.47 4.11
CA TYR A 89 -8.58 -6.12 4.65
C TYR A 89 -7.24 -5.43 4.91
N ALA A 90 -6.26 -6.15 5.48
CA ALA A 90 -4.92 -5.61 5.70
C ALA A 90 -4.24 -5.22 4.39
N PHE A 91 -4.27 -6.08 3.38
CA PHE A 91 -3.70 -5.83 2.06
C PHE A 91 -4.28 -4.57 1.42
N PHE A 92 -5.61 -4.44 1.40
CA PHE A 92 -6.28 -3.28 0.82
C PHE A 92 -5.93 -1.99 1.56
N GLN A 93 -5.98 -2.00 2.89
CA GLN A 93 -5.67 -0.81 3.69
C GLN A 93 -4.20 -0.40 3.56
N VAL A 94 -3.27 -1.35 3.59
CA VAL A 94 -1.84 -1.06 3.41
C VAL A 94 -1.57 -0.52 2.01
N ALA A 95 -2.20 -1.07 0.97
CA ALA A 95 -2.10 -0.55 -0.39
C ALA A 95 -2.65 0.88 -0.50
N SER A 96 -3.79 1.15 0.13
CA SER A 96 -4.44 2.46 0.13
C SER A 96 -3.62 3.53 0.87
N PHE A 97 -3.13 3.23 2.06
CA PHE A 97 -2.31 4.15 2.84
C PHE A 97 -0.91 4.32 2.25
N GLY A 98 -0.28 3.22 1.79
CA GLY A 98 1.05 3.26 1.17
C GLY A 98 1.08 4.03 -0.15
N SER A 99 0.01 3.98 -0.94
CA SER A 99 -0.14 4.78 -2.17
C SER A 99 -0.75 6.17 -1.93
N THR A 100 -1.10 6.50 -0.68
CA THR A 100 -1.80 7.74 -0.30
C THR A 100 -3.12 7.97 -1.05
N THR A 101 -3.80 6.88 -1.43
CA THR A 101 -5.08 6.94 -2.15
C THR A 101 -6.25 7.26 -1.22
N GLY A 102 -6.27 6.67 0.00
CA GLY A 102 -7.26 6.96 1.02
C GLY A 102 -8.61 6.23 0.85
N PHE A 103 -8.69 5.17 0.04
CA PHE A 103 -9.87 4.32 -0.01
C PHE A 103 -9.94 3.39 1.21
N VAL A 104 -11.16 3.12 1.67
CA VAL A 104 -11.44 2.27 2.82
C VAL A 104 -12.30 1.09 2.40
N SER A 105 -11.88 -0.15 2.72
CA SER A 105 -12.66 -1.36 2.51
C SER A 105 -13.35 -1.86 3.78
N TYR A 106 -12.80 -1.52 4.95
CA TYR A 106 -13.33 -1.87 6.26
C TYR A 106 -13.08 -0.73 7.25
N ASN A 107 -13.94 -0.62 8.27
CA ASN A 107 -13.79 0.39 9.31
C ASN A 107 -12.56 0.08 10.20
N TYR A 108 -11.41 0.68 9.87
CA TYR A 108 -10.16 0.50 10.62
C TYR A 108 -10.19 1.14 12.03
N ASP A 109 -11.23 1.91 12.37
CA ASP A 109 -11.37 2.47 13.71
C ASP A 109 -11.57 1.38 14.78
N GLU A 110 -12.07 0.22 14.39
CA GLU A 110 -12.22 -0.96 15.24
C GLU A 110 -10.94 -1.79 15.39
N TRP A 111 -9.90 -1.45 14.65
CA TRP A 111 -8.65 -2.20 14.68
C TRP A 111 -7.82 -1.87 15.91
N PRO A 112 -6.93 -2.80 16.36
CA PRO A 112 -6.01 -2.56 17.45
C PRO A 112 -5.13 -1.32 17.21
N ALA A 113 -4.76 -0.63 18.28
CA ALA A 113 -3.93 0.57 18.23
C ALA A 113 -2.60 0.35 17.49
N PHE A 114 -2.03 -0.86 17.59
CA PHE A 114 -0.81 -1.24 16.87
C PHE A 114 -1.00 -1.21 15.34
N SER A 115 -2.10 -1.78 14.83
CA SER A 115 -2.41 -1.76 13.38
C SER A 115 -2.64 -0.34 12.87
N LYS A 116 -3.32 0.51 13.66
CA LYS A 116 -3.51 1.93 13.32
C LYS A 116 -2.19 2.70 13.26
N LEU A 117 -1.28 2.44 14.20
CA LEU A 117 0.04 3.04 14.21
C LEU A 117 0.85 2.65 12.97
N LEU A 118 0.81 1.37 12.58
CA LEU A 118 1.48 0.90 11.36
C LEU A 118 0.92 1.56 10.10
N LEU A 119 -0.40 1.71 9.99
CA LEU A 119 -1.02 2.42 8.88
C LEU A 119 -0.61 3.91 8.84
N ALA A 120 -0.56 4.57 10.00
CA ALA A 120 -0.08 5.95 10.09
C ALA A 120 1.38 6.07 9.66
N LEU A 121 2.25 5.16 10.08
CA LEU A 121 3.65 5.12 9.64
C LEU A 121 3.76 4.91 8.14
N MET A 122 2.94 4.03 7.54
CA MET A 122 2.90 3.84 6.09
C MET A 122 2.50 5.11 5.34
N TYR A 123 1.56 5.88 5.87
CA TYR A 123 1.17 7.16 5.29
C TYR A 123 2.32 8.17 5.26
N PHE A 124 3.13 8.22 6.32
CA PHE A 124 4.31 9.10 6.38
C PHE A 124 5.46 8.62 5.49
N THR A 125 5.72 7.32 5.40
CA THR A 125 6.82 6.78 4.59
C THR A 125 6.58 6.94 3.09
N GLY A 126 5.31 7.08 2.66
CA GLY A 126 4.95 7.32 1.26
C GLY A 126 5.36 6.19 0.32
N ALA A 127 5.36 6.50 -0.96
CA ALA A 127 5.70 5.59 -2.05
C ALA A 127 7.02 5.96 -2.74
N CYS A 128 7.32 5.32 -3.88
CA CYS A 128 8.54 5.54 -4.67
C CYS A 128 8.69 6.99 -5.16
N ALA A 129 9.92 7.43 -5.42
CA ALA A 129 10.24 8.81 -5.83
C ALA A 129 9.55 9.27 -7.13
N GLY A 130 9.31 8.35 -8.06
CA GLY A 130 8.62 8.61 -9.34
C GLY A 130 7.13 8.32 -9.32
N SER A 131 6.51 8.14 -8.14
CA SER A 131 5.08 7.83 -8.01
C SER A 131 4.19 9.07 -7.92
N THR A 132 2.88 8.87 -8.07
CA THR A 132 1.85 9.91 -7.87
C THR A 132 1.50 10.13 -6.40
N ALA A 133 2.02 9.28 -5.48
CA ALA A 133 1.75 9.34 -4.06
C ALA A 133 2.46 10.51 -3.37
N GLY A 134 1.86 11.00 -2.27
CA GLY A 134 2.43 12.00 -1.37
C GLY A 134 3.37 11.39 -0.32
N GLY A 135 3.85 12.20 0.62
CA GLY A 135 4.67 11.78 1.76
C GLY A 135 6.19 11.83 1.55
N ILE A 136 6.94 11.36 2.56
CA ILE A 136 8.40 11.27 2.50
C ILE A 136 8.76 10.05 1.66
N LYS A 137 9.33 10.30 0.46
CA LYS A 137 9.64 9.25 -0.51
C LYS A 137 10.69 8.27 0.04
N ILE A 138 10.51 7.00 -0.21
CA ILE A 138 11.42 5.91 0.21
C ILE A 138 12.87 6.20 -0.20
N CYS A 139 13.09 6.82 -1.35
CA CYS A 139 14.43 7.21 -1.83
C CYS A 139 15.19 8.08 -0.80
N ARG A 140 14.53 9.05 -0.14
CA ARG A 140 15.15 9.88 0.89
C ARG A 140 15.54 9.08 2.13
N PHE A 141 14.71 8.10 2.49
CA PHE A 141 15.01 7.22 3.61
C PHE A 141 16.21 6.31 3.32
N ILE A 142 16.29 5.76 2.10
CA ILE A 142 17.43 4.95 1.64
C ILE A 142 18.72 5.78 1.66
N VAL A 143 18.68 7.04 1.21
CA VAL A 143 19.85 7.93 1.22
C VAL A 143 20.31 8.21 2.64
N LEU A 144 19.37 8.49 3.58
CA LEU A 144 19.71 8.70 5.00
C LEU A 144 20.40 7.47 5.62
N VAL A 145 19.88 6.28 5.39
CA VAL A 145 20.45 5.02 5.90
C VAL A 145 21.83 4.72 5.28
N LYS A 146 22.05 5.14 4.05
CA LYS A 146 23.32 4.89 3.34
C LYS A 146 24.40 5.93 3.67
N THR A 147 24.01 7.07 4.25
CA THR A 147 24.93 8.19 4.58
C THR A 147 25.40 8.12 6.04
N VAL A 148 24.75 7.32 6.88
CA VAL A 148 25.16 6.97 8.26
C VAL A 148 26.01 5.71 8.22
#